data_86d13bed40523db2dae82ffef45c3fbe
#
_entry.id   86d13bed40523db2dae82ffef45c3fbe
#
_cell.length_a   1.000
_cell.length_b   1.000
_cell.length_c   1.000
_cell.angle_alpha   90.00
_cell.angle_beta   90.00
_cell.angle_gamma   90.00
#
_symmetry.space_group_name_H-M   'P 1'
#
loop_
_entity.id
_entity.type
_entity.pdbx_description
1 polymer ?
#
loop_
_entity_poly.entity_id
_entity_poly.type
_entity_poly.pdbx_seq_one_letter_code
_entity_poly.pdbx_strand_id
1 'polypeptide(L)'
;MATEAAPATGFRALDPCVHCGFCLPACPTYLATGDESDSPRGRIVLMRALERGEIAADDPALNEHLDACLGCRGCEPVCPAGVGYGQGIEAARTLLVARRGLPLKARAVLLVFRHRWLWRPLLTVARWFRNTGLAARLAGGGKLGFAMGMLAASQPTDRRSDGPTELPGGGQGGQGGQGGQGGAKVALFRGCVMNELFDHVHAATIRTLEANGYDVVEIAGQVCCGALHAHAGDHSGAVELARINLAALAGQFDFIVVNSAGCGALLKEYGQLVADPAARAFAARVRDVSELLADQGPRQGNAIGQAVAYDAPCHLQHAQHIQAPPLAVLAAIPGPPTRLLPGSDRCCGSAGIFSLLEPAMSRAVLADKIANIRAADPLPAVIATGNPGCLMQIGAGLRAEAVPVEVRHPVELLDEAYWKAGYYQREGDMVTGDK
;
A
#
# COMPACT_ATOMS: atom_id res chain seq x y z
N MET A 1 26.69 17.69 -9.26
CA MET A 1 27.69 16.60 -9.23
C MET A 1 27.58 15.88 -7.89
N ALA A 2 26.61 14.95 -7.72
CA ALA A 2 26.49 14.03 -6.58
C ALA A 2 25.44 12.93 -6.91
N THR A 3 25.52 12.29 -8.09
CA THR A 3 24.51 11.33 -8.58
C THR A 3 25.06 9.94 -8.87
N GLU A 4 26.34 9.67 -8.57
CA GLU A 4 26.95 8.37 -8.96
C GLU A 4 26.99 7.29 -7.88
N ALA A 5 26.73 7.59 -6.61
CA ALA A 5 26.94 6.61 -5.52
C ALA A 5 25.75 5.65 -5.28
N ALA A 6 24.52 6.06 -5.53
CA ALA A 6 23.33 5.24 -5.23
C ALA A 6 23.16 4.00 -6.14
N PRO A 7 23.41 4.06 -7.48
CA PRO A 7 23.30 2.88 -8.32
C PRO A 7 24.27 1.77 -7.99
N ALA A 8 25.52 2.12 -7.70
CA ALA A 8 26.58 1.13 -7.43
C ALA A 8 26.35 0.31 -6.14
N THR A 9 25.75 0.92 -5.11
CA THR A 9 25.43 0.21 -3.86
C THR A 9 24.26 -0.76 -4.03
N GLY A 10 23.26 -0.41 -4.85
CA GLY A 10 22.10 -1.26 -5.10
C GLY A 10 22.46 -2.54 -5.87
N PHE A 11 23.37 -2.49 -6.83
CA PHE A 11 23.84 -3.69 -7.52
C PHE A 11 24.60 -4.66 -6.62
N ARG A 12 25.35 -4.18 -5.62
CA ARG A 12 26.02 -5.04 -4.64
C ARG A 12 25.05 -5.93 -3.85
N ALA A 13 23.82 -5.49 -3.65
CA ALA A 13 22.80 -6.31 -2.99
C ALA A 13 22.45 -7.59 -3.76
N LEU A 14 22.84 -7.70 -5.03
CA LEU A 14 22.67 -8.87 -5.87
C LEU A 14 23.85 -9.86 -5.78
N ASP A 15 24.99 -9.50 -5.16
CA ASP A 15 26.21 -10.34 -5.08
C ASP A 15 25.98 -11.74 -4.48
N PRO A 16 25.10 -11.91 -3.47
CA PRO A 16 24.87 -13.24 -2.90
C PRO A 16 24.17 -14.24 -3.83
N CYS A 17 23.68 -13.82 -5.02
CA CYS A 17 22.92 -14.70 -5.90
C CYS A 17 23.75 -15.87 -6.45
N VAL A 18 23.32 -17.09 -6.13
CA VAL A 18 23.93 -18.34 -6.65
C VAL A 18 23.05 -19.04 -7.70
N HIS A 19 22.06 -18.35 -8.25
CA HIS A 19 21.16 -18.84 -9.30
C HIS A 19 20.41 -20.15 -8.99
N CYS A 20 20.16 -20.48 -7.71
CA CYS A 20 19.56 -21.75 -7.28
C CYS A 20 18.09 -21.97 -7.71
N GLY A 21 17.35 -20.91 -8.04
CA GLY A 21 15.97 -21.00 -8.54
C GLY A 21 14.86 -21.00 -7.49
N PHE A 22 15.14 -20.93 -6.18
CA PHE A 22 14.11 -20.88 -5.14
C PHE A 22 13.14 -19.67 -5.28
N CYS A 23 13.57 -18.61 -5.96
CA CYS A 23 12.75 -17.42 -6.22
C CYS A 23 11.70 -17.59 -7.34
N LEU A 24 11.81 -18.63 -8.18
CA LEU A 24 10.92 -18.83 -9.34
C LEU A 24 9.44 -19.01 -8.95
N PRO A 25 9.07 -19.93 -8.05
CA PRO A 25 7.68 -20.16 -7.68
C PRO A 25 7.06 -19.00 -6.91
N ALA A 26 7.87 -18.07 -6.37
CA ALA A 26 7.40 -16.88 -5.69
C ALA A 26 7.23 -15.66 -6.62
N CYS A 27 7.66 -15.77 -7.89
CA CYS A 27 7.61 -14.65 -8.83
C CYS A 27 6.32 -14.67 -9.66
N PRO A 28 5.40 -13.69 -9.47
CA PRO A 28 4.13 -13.68 -10.19
C PRO A 28 4.29 -13.46 -11.70
N THR A 29 5.32 -12.74 -12.15
CA THR A 29 5.57 -12.53 -13.59
C THR A 29 6.11 -13.80 -14.24
N TYR A 30 7.01 -14.51 -13.60
CA TYR A 30 7.48 -15.81 -14.06
C TYR A 30 6.34 -16.85 -14.13
N LEU A 31 5.48 -16.90 -13.12
CA LEU A 31 4.32 -17.80 -13.12
C LEU A 31 3.32 -17.47 -14.24
N ALA A 32 3.20 -16.18 -14.62
CA ALA A 32 2.32 -15.74 -15.68
C ALA A 32 2.87 -16.03 -17.09
N THR A 33 4.20 -15.98 -17.31
CA THR A 33 4.82 -16.09 -18.64
C THR A 33 5.52 -17.42 -18.87
N GLY A 34 6.08 -18.04 -17.82
CA GLY A 34 7.00 -19.17 -17.93
C GLY A 34 8.37 -18.78 -18.50
N ASP A 35 8.62 -17.50 -18.78
CA ASP A 35 9.88 -17.02 -19.33
C ASP A 35 10.91 -16.80 -18.22
N GLU A 36 12.09 -17.41 -18.38
CA GLU A 36 13.18 -17.27 -17.43
C GLU A 36 13.66 -15.82 -17.30
N SER A 37 13.62 -15.03 -18.37
CA SER A 37 14.00 -13.62 -18.36
C SER A 37 13.06 -12.77 -17.50
N ASP A 38 11.83 -13.24 -17.26
CA ASP A 38 10.85 -12.64 -16.35
C ASP A 38 10.98 -13.13 -14.92
N SER A 39 11.90 -14.06 -14.65
CA SER A 39 12.19 -14.56 -13.32
C SER A 39 13.14 -13.62 -12.55
N PRO A 40 13.18 -13.69 -11.20
CA PRO A 40 14.12 -12.86 -10.43
C PRO A 40 15.58 -13.17 -10.76
N ARG A 41 15.95 -14.45 -10.90
CA ARG A 41 17.35 -14.82 -11.23
C ARG A 41 17.69 -14.44 -12.67
N GLY A 42 16.78 -14.60 -13.62
CA GLY A 42 16.98 -14.14 -15.01
C GLY A 42 17.19 -12.64 -15.08
N ARG A 43 16.34 -11.86 -14.37
CA ARG A 43 16.52 -10.40 -14.26
C ARG A 43 17.82 -10.00 -13.57
N ILE A 44 18.33 -10.79 -12.61
CA ILE A 44 19.66 -10.53 -12.01
C ILE A 44 20.76 -10.65 -13.08
N VAL A 45 20.68 -11.63 -13.98
CA VAL A 45 21.63 -11.72 -15.11
C VAL A 45 21.56 -10.48 -15.99
N LEU A 46 20.35 -10.04 -16.35
CA LEU A 46 20.16 -8.82 -17.15
C LEU A 46 20.67 -7.56 -16.43
N MET A 47 20.39 -7.42 -15.13
CA MET A 47 20.88 -6.30 -14.33
C MET A 47 22.40 -6.27 -14.25
N ARG A 48 23.05 -7.44 -14.13
CA ARG A 48 24.51 -7.56 -14.14
C ARG A 48 25.13 -7.22 -15.50
N ALA A 49 24.50 -7.66 -16.59
CA ALA A 49 24.94 -7.30 -17.94
C ALA A 49 24.82 -5.79 -18.17
N LEU A 50 23.75 -5.15 -17.69
CA LEU A 50 23.57 -3.69 -17.72
C LEU A 50 24.63 -2.96 -16.89
N GLU A 51 24.90 -3.41 -15.67
CA GLU A 51 25.92 -2.83 -14.77
C GLU A 51 27.32 -2.85 -15.42
N ARG A 52 27.67 -3.96 -16.08
CA ARG A 52 28.97 -4.15 -16.74
C ARG A 52 29.06 -3.47 -18.11
N GLY A 53 27.95 -2.94 -18.63
CA GLY A 53 27.89 -2.36 -19.97
C GLY A 53 27.94 -3.41 -21.10
N GLU A 54 27.65 -4.67 -20.80
CA GLU A 54 27.60 -5.78 -21.77
C GLU A 54 26.32 -5.72 -22.63
N ILE A 55 25.27 -5.06 -22.13
CA ILE A 55 24.02 -4.79 -22.84
C ILE A 55 23.70 -3.28 -22.76
N ALA A 56 23.21 -2.72 -23.85
CA ALA A 56 22.87 -1.30 -23.90
C ALA A 56 21.58 -1.00 -23.10
N ALA A 57 21.52 0.17 -22.47
CA ALA A 57 20.35 0.59 -21.67
C ALA A 57 19.08 0.82 -22.50
N ASP A 58 19.21 1.01 -23.80
CA ASP A 58 18.12 1.16 -24.78
C ASP A 58 17.78 -0.17 -25.50
N ASP A 59 18.41 -1.27 -25.11
CA ASP A 59 18.10 -2.59 -25.66
C ASP A 59 16.62 -2.96 -25.35
N PRO A 60 15.82 -3.29 -26.39
CA PRO A 60 14.39 -3.56 -26.19
C PRO A 60 14.10 -4.75 -25.29
N ALA A 61 14.87 -5.85 -25.40
CA ALA A 61 14.63 -7.05 -24.59
C ALA A 61 14.99 -6.81 -23.12
N LEU A 62 16.11 -6.11 -22.85
CA LEU A 62 16.45 -5.68 -21.48
C LEU A 62 15.31 -4.88 -20.86
N ASN A 63 14.80 -3.90 -21.60
CA ASN A 63 13.75 -3.01 -21.12
C ASN A 63 12.43 -3.75 -20.89
N GLU A 64 12.03 -4.62 -21.82
CA GLU A 64 10.83 -5.44 -21.70
C GLU A 64 10.81 -6.22 -20.39
N HIS A 65 11.87 -6.97 -20.09
CA HIS A 65 11.92 -7.83 -18.91
C HIS A 65 12.11 -7.05 -17.59
N LEU A 66 12.92 -5.98 -17.57
CA LEU A 66 13.09 -5.18 -16.35
C LEU A 66 11.88 -4.31 -16.04
N ASP A 67 11.20 -3.78 -17.06
CA ASP A 67 9.96 -3.02 -16.89
C ASP A 67 8.80 -3.91 -16.46
N ALA A 68 8.76 -5.18 -16.92
CA ALA A 68 7.75 -6.17 -16.51
C ALA A 68 7.85 -6.62 -15.03
N CYS A 69 8.89 -6.24 -14.28
CA CYS A 69 8.98 -6.56 -12.87
C CYS A 69 8.02 -5.70 -12.03
N LEU A 70 7.19 -6.34 -11.19
CA LEU A 70 6.26 -5.66 -10.27
C LEU A 70 6.94 -4.96 -9.08
N GLY A 71 8.22 -5.25 -8.79
CA GLY A 71 8.88 -4.76 -7.58
C GLY A 71 8.25 -5.26 -6.27
N CYS A 72 7.52 -6.36 -6.30
CA CYS A 72 6.77 -6.88 -5.16
C CYS A 72 7.64 -7.51 -4.06
N ARG A 73 8.90 -7.80 -4.33
CA ARG A 73 9.92 -8.37 -3.43
C ARG A 73 9.57 -9.75 -2.86
N GLY A 74 8.57 -10.46 -3.40
CA GLY A 74 8.22 -11.81 -2.98
C GLY A 74 9.34 -12.84 -3.17
N CYS A 75 10.35 -12.54 -4.00
CA CYS A 75 11.53 -13.35 -4.20
C CYS A 75 12.57 -13.24 -3.06
N GLU A 76 12.51 -12.19 -2.22
CA GLU A 76 13.49 -11.98 -1.14
C GLU A 76 13.31 -12.94 0.03
N PRO A 77 12.10 -13.12 0.64
CA PRO A 77 11.95 -13.99 1.79
C PRO A 77 12.17 -15.49 1.49
N VAL A 78 12.07 -15.89 0.23
CA VAL A 78 12.34 -17.28 -0.19
C VAL A 78 13.79 -17.50 -0.61
N CYS A 79 14.62 -16.45 -0.61
CA CYS A 79 16.01 -16.53 -1.02
C CYS A 79 16.92 -16.98 0.14
N PRO A 80 17.50 -18.21 0.10
CA PRO A 80 18.37 -18.66 1.17
C PRO A 80 19.71 -17.90 1.24
N ALA A 81 20.10 -17.22 0.15
CA ALA A 81 21.32 -16.43 0.08
C ALA A 81 21.11 -14.96 0.52
N GLY A 82 19.88 -14.53 0.82
CA GLY A 82 19.60 -13.18 1.31
C GLY A 82 19.84 -12.07 0.27
N VAL A 83 19.50 -12.33 -1.00
CA VAL A 83 19.65 -11.34 -2.08
C VAL A 83 18.70 -10.17 -1.85
N GLY A 84 19.21 -8.94 -1.81
CA GLY A 84 18.43 -7.70 -1.78
C GLY A 84 17.92 -7.31 -3.17
N TYR A 85 17.00 -8.09 -3.71
CA TYR A 85 16.50 -7.92 -5.07
C TYR A 85 15.85 -6.56 -5.32
N GLY A 86 15.09 -6.04 -4.35
CA GLY A 86 14.44 -4.73 -4.43
C GLY A 86 15.42 -3.60 -4.68
N GLN A 87 16.54 -3.61 -3.96
CA GLN A 87 17.62 -2.61 -4.14
C GLN A 87 18.24 -2.71 -5.53
N GLY A 88 18.46 -3.96 -6.02
CA GLY A 88 19.02 -4.20 -7.35
C GLY A 88 18.13 -3.70 -8.47
N ILE A 89 16.83 -4.01 -8.44
CA ILE A 89 15.89 -3.58 -9.50
C ILE A 89 15.67 -2.07 -9.49
N GLU A 90 15.67 -1.42 -8.33
CA GLU A 90 15.57 0.05 -8.23
C GLU A 90 16.83 0.73 -8.76
N ALA A 91 18.03 0.19 -8.46
CA ALA A 91 19.28 0.68 -9.02
C ALA A 91 19.31 0.53 -10.56
N ALA A 92 18.88 -0.62 -11.09
CA ALA A 92 18.79 -0.86 -12.53
C ALA A 92 17.84 0.11 -13.20
N ARG A 93 16.63 0.30 -12.65
CA ARG A 93 15.66 1.28 -13.17
C ARG A 93 16.17 2.71 -13.12
N THR A 94 16.85 3.09 -12.04
CA THR A 94 17.49 4.42 -11.92
C THR A 94 18.53 4.62 -13.03
N LEU A 95 19.37 3.61 -13.30
CA LEU A 95 20.35 3.66 -14.38
C LEU A 95 19.67 3.73 -15.76
N LEU A 96 18.62 2.94 -15.99
CA LEU A 96 17.85 2.99 -17.24
C LEU A 96 17.23 4.38 -17.46
N VAL A 97 16.60 4.95 -16.44
CA VAL A 97 16.00 6.29 -16.53
C VAL A 97 17.05 7.36 -16.77
N ALA A 98 18.23 7.26 -16.16
CA ALA A 98 19.34 8.19 -16.40
C ALA A 98 19.87 8.12 -17.85
N ARG A 99 19.77 6.98 -18.50
CA ARG A 99 20.26 6.74 -19.87
C ARG A 99 19.21 7.04 -20.96
N ARG A 100 17.99 6.50 -20.81
CA ARG A 100 16.92 6.58 -21.82
C ARG A 100 15.80 7.57 -21.49
N GLY A 101 15.76 8.10 -20.26
CA GLY A 101 14.64 8.86 -19.72
C GLY A 101 13.44 7.99 -19.34
N LEU A 102 12.43 8.64 -18.78
CA LEU A 102 11.15 8.01 -18.46
C LEU A 102 10.25 7.93 -19.70
N PRO A 103 9.48 6.82 -19.88
CA PRO A 103 8.42 6.77 -20.87
C PRO A 103 7.43 7.93 -20.69
N LEU A 104 6.90 8.51 -21.79
CA LEU A 104 6.02 9.68 -21.73
C LEU A 104 4.83 9.51 -20.79
N LYS A 105 4.19 8.32 -20.77
CA LYS A 105 3.07 8.03 -19.88
C LYS A 105 3.51 8.05 -18.41
N ALA A 106 4.63 7.42 -18.09
CA ALA A 106 5.20 7.43 -16.73
C ALA A 106 5.51 8.87 -16.30
N ARG A 107 6.18 9.64 -17.17
CA ARG A 107 6.53 11.05 -16.92
C ARG A 107 5.29 11.91 -16.62
N ALA A 108 4.20 11.74 -17.38
CA ALA A 108 2.96 12.47 -17.16
C ALA A 108 2.32 12.13 -15.81
N VAL A 109 2.24 10.84 -15.46
CA VAL A 109 1.67 10.40 -14.18
C VAL A 109 2.53 10.85 -13.00
N LEU A 110 3.85 10.68 -13.09
CA LEU A 110 4.77 11.09 -12.01
C LEU A 110 4.75 12.60 -11.81
N LEU A 111 4.67 13.40 -12.89
CA LEU A 111 4.51 14.86 -12.80
C LEU A 111 3.24 15.23 -12.00
N VAL A 112 2.13 14.54 -12.24
CA VAL A 112 0.89 14.76 -11.47
C VAL A 112 1.14 14.49 -9.99
N PHE A 113 1.69 13.33 -9.62
CA PHE A 113 1.88 12.96 -8.21
C PHE A 113 3.03 13.70 -7.52
N ARG A 114 3.95 14.31 -8.27
CA ARG A 114 4.99 15.20 -7.72
C ARG A 114 4.40 16.48 -7.16
N HIS A 115 3.31 17.00 -7.75
CA HIS A 115 2.74 18.29 -7.39
C HIS A 115 1.35 18.17 -6.77
N ARG A 116 1.22 18.52 -5.49
CA ARG A 116 -0.05 18.45 -4.75
C ARG A 116 -1.18 19.24 -5.43
N TRP A 117 -0.86 20.37 -6.04
CA TRP A 117 -1.85 21.22 -6.75
C TRP A 117 -2.40 20.58 -8.03
N LEU A 118 -1.75 19.50 -8.56
CA LEU A 118 -2.26 18.72 -9.69
C LEU A 118 -3.08 17.52 -9.24
N TRP A 119 -2.53 16.64 -8.36
CA TRP A 119 -3.23 15.41 -8.00
C TRP A 119 -4.45 15.66 -7.10
N ARG A 120 -4.42 16.69 -6.24
CA ARG A 120 -5.53 16.96 -5.33
C ARG A 120 -6.83 17.28 -6.06
N PRO A 121 -6.91 18.26 -6.96
CA PRO A 121 -8.14 18.52 -7.69
C PRO A 121 -8.54 17.36 -8.60
N LEU A 122 -7.59 16.69 -9.24
CA LEU A 122 -7.87 15.54 -10.09
C LEU A 122 -8.55 14.40 -9.30
N LEU A 123 -7.99 14.02 -8.16
CA LEU A 123 -8.55 12.96 -7.32
C LEU A 123 -9.84 13.39 -6.62
N THR A 124 -9.99 14.69 -6.28
CA THR A 124 -11.24 15.25 -5.75
C THR A 124 -12.38 15.12 -6.76
N VAL A 125 -12.13 15.45 -8.04
CA VAL A 125 -13.11 15.25 -9.13
C VAL A 125 -13.41 13.77 -9.32
N ALA A 126 -12.40 12.90 -9.30
CA ALA A 126 -12.59 11.45 -9.38
C ALA A 126 -13.45 10.92 -8.21
N ARG A 127 -13.21 11.40 -6.98
CA ARG A 127 -14.02 11.08 -5.80
C ARG A 127 -15.47 11.54 -5.96
N TRP A 128 -15.68 12.77 -6.43
CA TRP A 128 -17.03 13.27 -6.70
C TRP A 128 -17.74 12.40 -7.74
N PHE A 129 -17.09 12.09 -8.87
CA PHE A 129 -17.63 11.22 -9.90
C PHE A 129 -17.95 9.81 -9.34
N ARG A 130 -17.05 9.23 -8.54
CA ARG A 130 -17.29 7.95 -7.85
C ARG A 130 -18.57 7.99 -7.01
N ASN A 131 -18.75 9.06 -6.23
CA ASN A 131 -19.87 9.23 -5.30
C ASN A 131 -21.23 9.36 -6.02
N THR A 132 -21.26 9.70 -7.33
CA THR A 132 -22.50 9.65 -8.15
C THR A 132 -22.97 8.21 -8.43
N GLY A 133 -22.15 7.20 -8.14
CA GLY A 133 -22.43 5.80 -8.48
C GLY A 133 -22.18 5.45 -9.96
N LEU A 134 -21.85 6.43 -10.81
CA LEU A 134 -21.60 6.18 -12.24
C LEU A 134 -20.38 5.29 -12.47
N ALA A 135 -19.33 5.45 -11.67
CA ALA A 135 -18.14 4.60 -11.76
C ALA A 135 -18.49 3.11 -11.57
N ALA A 136 -19.36 2.81 -10.60
CA ALA A 136 -19.81 1.43 -10.35
C ALA A 136 -20.66 0.87 -11.49
N ARG A 137 -21.50 1.70 -12.13
CA ARG A 137 -22.32 1.29 -13.29
C ARG A 137 -21.50 1.08 -14.57
N LEU A 138 -20.41 1.83 -14.72
CA LEU A 138 -19.49 1.73 -15.87
C LEU A 138 -18.37 0.71 -15.65
N ALA A 139 -18.27 0.15 -14.44
CA ALA A 139 -17.30 -0.88 -14.12
C ALA A 139 -17.58 -2.16 -14.92
N GLY A 140 -16.52 -2.80 -15.42
CA GLY A 140 -16.63 -4.02 -16.21
C GLY A 140 -15.34 -4.37 -16.93
N GLY A 141 -15.44 -5.19 -17.97
CA GLY A 141 -14.32 -5.60 -18.81
C GLY A 141 -13.75 -4.46 -19.65
N GLY A 142 -12.56 -4.69 -20.23
CA GLY A 142 -11.85 -3.72 -21.04
C GLY A 142 -11.13 -2.64 -20.23
N LYS A 143 -10.39 -1.75 -20.92
CA LYS A 143 -9.52 -0.76 -20.24
C LYS A 143 -10.31 0.26 -19.42
N LEU A 144 -11.37 0.84 -20.02
CA LEU A 144 -12.17 1.87 -19.35
C LEU A 144 -13.02 1.26 -18.23
N GLY A 145 -13.70 0.14 -18.48
CA GLY A 145 -14.51 -0.54 -17.47
C GLY A 145 -13.69 -0.97 -16.25
N PHE A 146 -12.48 -1.45 -16.46
CA PHE A 146 -11.56 -1.81 -15.38
C PHE A 146 -11.12 -0.58 -14.57
N ALA A 147 -10.77 0.54 -15.24
CA ALA A 147 -10.43 1.80 -14.57
C ALA A 147 -11.60 2.34 -13.73
N MET A 148 -12.83 2.24 -14.25
CA MET A 148 -14.05 2.58 -13.50
C MET A 148 -14.27 1.62 -12.31
N GLY A 149 -13.97 0.33 -12.49
CA GLY A 149 -13.97 -0.66 -11.41
C GLY A 149 -12.98 -0.33 -10.30
N MET A 150 -11.77 0.08 -10.64
CA MET A 150 -10.77 0.53 -9.67
C MET A 150 -11.27 1.75 -8.87
N LEU A 151 -11.83 2.74 -9.55
CA LEU A 151 -12.39 3.91 -8.88
C LEU A 151 -13.60 3.54 -7.99
N ALA A 152 -14.49 2.68 -8.47
CA ALA A 152 -15.63 2.20 -7.69
C ALA A 152 -15.20 1.41 -6.44
N ALA A 153 -14.09 0.64 -6.52
CA ALA A 153 -13.56 -0.11 -5.39
C ALA A 153 -12.96 0.77 -4.28
N SER A 154 -12.73 2.06 -4.54
CA SER A 154 -12.31 3.01 -3.51
C SER A 154 -13.49 3.62 -2.73
N GLN A 155 -14.74 3.26 -3.05
CA GLN A 155 -15.92 3.77 -2.36
C GLN A 155 -15.99 3.21 -0.94
N PRO A 156 -16.30 4.05 0.06
CA PRO A 156 -16.58 3.56 1.40
C PRO A 156 -17.69 2.51 1.36
N THR A 157 -17.47 1.38 1.98
CA THR A 157 -18.52 0.40 2.27
C THR A 157 -19.18 0.80 3.59
N ASP A 158 -19.88 1.95 3.58
CA ASP A 158 -20.46 2.48 4.79
C ASP A 158 -21.71 1.70 5.16
N ARG A 159 -21.60 0.83 6.14
CA ARG A 159 -22.73 0.18 6.81
C ARG A 159 -23.20 0.98 8.04
N ARG A 160 -22.66 2.19 8.21
CA ARG A 160 -23.03 3.15 9.25
C ARG A 160 -23.98 4.20 8.72
N SER A 161 -24.99 3.82 7.96
CA SER A 161 -25.87 4.78 7.30
C SER A 161 -26.63 5.74 8.24
N ASP A 162 -26.52 5.59 9.58
CA ASP A 162 -27.32 6.35 10.54
C ASP A 162 -26.53 6.91 11.74
N GLY A 163 -25.21 7.01 11.69
CA GLY A 163 -24.40 7.59 12.77
C GLY A 163 -23.76 8.93 12.38
N PRO A 164 -23.49 9.83 13.34
CA PRO A 164 -22.94 11.14 13.06
C PRO A 164 -21.59 11.06 12.34
N THR A 165 -21.53 11.67 11.17
CA THR A 165 -20.36 11.79 10.31
C THR A 165 -19.30 12.75 10.87
N GLU A 166 -19.63 13.44 11.97
CA GLU A 166 -18.75 14.41 12.60
C GLU A 166 -18.03 13.82 13.80
N LEU A 167 -16.70 13.72 13.67
CA LEU A 167 -15.83 13.63 14.83
C LEU A 167 -16.10 14.86 15.73
N PRO A 168 -16.36 14.73 17.03
CA PRO A 168 -16.38 15.88 17.90
C PRO A 168 -14.96 16.44 17.97
N GLY A 169 -14.66 17.54 17.25
CA GLY A 169 -13.41 18.26 17.40
C GLY A 169 -12.57 18.51 16.16
N GLY A 170 -13.13 18.50 14.94
CA GLY A 170 -12.51 19.13 13.76
C GLY A 170 -12.53 20.65 13.84
N GLY A 171 -12.28 21.22 14.99
CA GLY A 171 -12.16 22.66 15.26
C GLY A 171 -10.68 23.02 15.42
N GLN A 172 -10.29 24.09 14.76
CA GLN A 172 -9.03 24.81 14.97
C GLN A 172 -8.67 24.90 16.46
N GLY A 173 -7.49 24.35 16.85
CA GLY A 173 -6.84 24.69 18.11
C GLY A 173 -7.74 24.62 19.35
N GLY A 174 -8.34 23.50 19.68
CA GLY A 174 -9.13 23.30 20.91
C GLY A 174 -8.30 22.64 21.99
N GLN A 175 -8.13 23.33 23.11
CA GLN A 175 -7.51 22.88 24.35
C GLN A 175 -8.27 21.69 24.94
N GLY A 176 -7.55 20.56 25.19
CA GLY A 176 -7.80 19.69 26.34
C GLY A 176 -9.15 18.98 26.40
N GLY A 177 -9.33 17.88 25.66
CA GLY A 177 -10.15 16.78 26.16
C GLY A 177 -9.35 16.04 27.24
N GLN A 178 -9.96 15.81 28.41
CA GLN A 178 -9.37 15.04 29.51
C GLN A 178 -9.20 13.58 29.07
N GLY A 179 -8.17 13.31 28.25
CA GLY A 179 -7.67 11.99 27.94
C GLY A 179 -6.78 11.53 29.10
N GLY A 180 -6.93 10.29 29.51
CA GLY A 180 -6.12 9.65 30.53
C GLY A 180 -4.63 9.80 30.25
N GLN A 181 -3.84 9.85 31.29
CA GLN A 181 -2.42 10.11 31.33
C GLN A 181 -1.59 9.35 30.28
N GLY A 182 -1.00 10.10 29.31
CA GLY A 182 0.27 9.68 28.72
C GLY A 182 0.24 8.67 27.56
N GLY A 183 -0.78 8.64 26.70
CA GLY A 183 -0.72 7.83 25.46
C GLY A 183 0.40 8.28 24.51
N ALA A 184 1.05 7.32 23.82
CA ALA A 184 2.07 7.65 22.84
C ALA A 184 1.50 8.54 21.73
N LYS A 185 2.24 9.59 21.36
CA LYS A 185 1.83 10.56 20.35
C LYS A 185 2.17 10.08 18.96
N VAL A 186 1.17 9.99 18.10
CA VAL A 186 1.27 9.38 16.77
C VAL A 186 0.89 10.37 15.68
N ALA A 187 1.81 10.66 14.74
CA ALA A 187 1.52 11.47 13.58
C ALA A 187 0.97 10.58 12.44
N LEU A 188 -0.22 10.91 11.90
CA LEU A 188 -0.80 10.18 10.77
C LEU A 188 -0.19 10.65 9.45
N PHE A 189 0.38 9.71 8.69
CA PHE A 189 0.80 9.94 7.32
C PHE A 189 -0.38 9.73 6.35
N ARG A 190 -0.84 10.81 5.72
CA ARG A 190 -2.04 10.79 4.86
C ARG A 190 -1.76 10.40 3.41
N GLY A 191 -0.55 10.73 2.88
CA GLY A 191 -0.17 10.43 1.50
C GLY A 191 -0.96 11.19 0.44
N CYS A 192 -1.15 10.57 -0.72
CA CYS A 192 -1.84 11.16 -1.88
C CYS A 192 -3.18 10.47 -2.19
N VAL A 193 -3.16 9.24 -2.73
CA VAL A 193 -4.36 8.47 -3.08
C VAL A 193 -5.19 8.15 -1.85
N MET A 194 -4.54 7.79 -0.73
CA MET A 194 -5.20 7.53 0.54
C MET A 194 -5.96 8.76 1.03
N ASN A 195 -5.33 9.95 0.96
CA ASN A 195 -5.95 11.19 1.41
C ASN A 195 -7.22 11.56 0.64
N GLU A 196 -7.28 11.30 -0.65
CA GLU A 196 -8.39 11.76 -1.49
C GLU A 196 -9.46 10.70 -1.74
N LEU A 197 -9.05 9.43 -1.93
CA LEU A 197 -9.98 8.35 -2.28
C LEU A 197 -10.33 7.46 -1.09
N PHE A 198 -9.49 7.40 -0.07
CA PHE A 198 -9.63 6.51 1.10
C PHE A 198 -9.61 7.30 2.43
N ASP A 199 -10.13 8.51 2.44
CA ASP A 199 -10.20 9.34 3.65
C ASP A 199 -10.96 8.65 4.80
N HIS A 200 -11.96 7.84 4.48
CA HIS A 200 -12.67 6.99 5.42
C HIS A 200 -11.76 5.98 6.14
N VAL A 201 -10.71 5.47 5.46
CA VAL A 201 -9.70 4.60 6.10
C VAL A 201 -8.84 5.39 7.08
N HIS A 202 -8.52 6.65 6.78
CA HIS A 202 -7.84 7.53 7.74
C HIS A 202 -8.69 7.80 8.97
N ALA A 203 -9.98 8.10 8.77
CA ALA A 203 -10.91 8.30 9.87
C ALA A 203 -11.04 7.03 10.75
N ALA A 204 -11.13 5.85 10.15
CA ALA A 204 -11.11 4.57 10.87
C ALA A 204 -9.79 4.36 11.62
N THR A 205 -8.65 4.71 11.01
CA THR A 205 -7.32 4.63 11.64
C THR A 205 -7.25 5.51 12.90
N ILE A 206 -7.70 6.76 12.81
CA ILE A 206 -7.71 7.68 13.96
C ILE A 206 -8.56 7.10 15.09
N ARG A 207 -9.83 6.75 14.81
CA ARG A 207 -10.75 6.23 15.83
C ARG A 207 -10.26 4.96 16.51
N THR A 208 -9.72 4.02 15.72
CA THR A 208 -9.23 2.76 16.28
C THR A 208 -7.98 2.94 17.12
N LEU A 209 -7.05 3.83 16.73
CA LEU A 209 -5.87 4.15 17.51
C LEU A 209 -6.23 4.88 18.80
N GLU A 210 -7.10 5.89 18.75
CA GLU A 210 -7.57 6.62 19.93
C GLU A 210 -8.32 5.70 20.90
N ALA A 211 -9.16 4.79 20.40
CA ALA A 211 -9.82 3.79 21.22
C ALA A 211 -8.81 2.84 21.93
N ASN A 212 -7.62 2.67 21.38
CA ASN A 212 -6.54 1.89 21.99
C ASN A 212 -5.52 2.75 22.73
N GLY A 213 -5.84 4.02 23.04
CA GLY A 213 -5.06 4.86 23.95
C GLY A 213 -3.92 5.66 23.30
N TYR A 214 -3.85 5.76 21.97
CA TYR A 214 -2.92 6.62 21.28
C TYR A 214 -3.46 8.05 21.16
N ASP A 215 -2.55 9.05 21.19
CA ASP A 215 -2.86 10.45 20.86
C ASP A 215 -2.52 10.70 19.39
N VAL A 216 -3.53 10.72 18.51
CA VAL A 216 -3.32 10.82 17.06
C VAL A 216 -3.39 12.27 16.61
N VAL A 217 -2.34 12.73 15.94
CA VAL A 217 -2.25 14.09 15.41
C VAL A 217 -2.16 14.10 13.89
N GLU A 218 -2.87 15.02 13.28
CA GLU A 218 -2.82 15.27 11.84
C GLU A 218 -1.88 16.43 11.53
N ILE A 219 -0.95 16.20 10.62
CA ILE A 219 0.09 17.17 10.28
C ILE A 219 -0.13 17.67 8.86
N ALA A 220 -0.18 18.99 8.70
CA ALA A 220 -0.26 19.64 7.39
C ALA A 220 1.08 19.59 6.63
N GLY A 221 1.04 19.88 5.32
CA GLY A 221 2.25 20.00 4.51
C GLY A 221 2.76 18.69 3.89
N GLN A 222 2.18 17.56 4.25
CA GLN A 222 2.53 16.27 3.66
C GLN A 222 2.20 16.19 2.16
N VAL A 223 2.98 15.40 1.42
CA VAL A 223 2.82 15.13 0.00
C VAL A 223 2.83 13.62 -0.28
N CYS A 224 2.90 13.21 -1.56
CA CYS A 224 3.09 11.80 -1.91
C CYS A 224 4.33 11.25 -1.21
N CYS A 225 4.28 9.97 -0.79
CA CYS A 225 5.45 9.31 -0.17
C CYS A 225 6.65 9.17 -1.12
N GLY A 226 6.44 9.24 -2.44
CA GLY A 226 7.48 9.06 -3.45
C GLY A 226 7.62 7.63 -3.99
N ALA A 227 6.86 6.65 -3.48
CA ALA A 227 7.00 5.24 -3.91
C ALA A 227 6.77 5.04 -5.42
N LEU A 228 5.86 5.79 -6.03
CA LEU A 228 5.64 5.74 -7.49
C LEU A 228 6.89 6.17 -8.26
N HIS A 229 7.58 7.19 -7.77
CA HIS A 229 8.84 7.71 -8.35
C HIS A 229 9.98 6.72 -8.17
N ALA A 230 10.21 6.21 -6.95
CA ALA A 230 11.26 5.24 -6.65
C ALA A 230 11.11 3.97 -7.52
N HIS A 231 9.91 3.37 -7.56
CA HIS A 231 9.65 2.17 -8.36
C HIS A 231 9.77 2.38 -9.87
N ALA A 232 9.57 3.61 -10.35
CA ALA A 232 9.76 3.97 -11.76
C ALA A 232 11.21 4.32 -12.12
N GLY A 233 12.12 4.39 -11.14
CA GLY A 233 13.52 4.80 -11.33
C GLY A 233 13.73 6.32 -11.33
N ASP A 234 12.69 7.13 -11.03
CA ASP A 234 12.84 8.58 -10.81
C ASP A 234 13.32 8.86 -9.38
N HIS A 235 14.58 8.52 -9.14
CA HIS A 235 15.21 8.68 -7.83
C HIS A 235 15.17 10.14 -7.37
N SER A 236 15.40 11.10 -8.26
CA SER A 236 15.40 12.53 -7.92
C SER A 236 14.03 13.01 -7.45
N GLY A 237 12.96 12.58 -8.11
CA GLY A 237 11.59 12.89 -7.70
C GLY A 237 11.22 12.24 -6.37
N ALA A 238 11.66 11.02 -6.12
CA ALA A 238 11.46 10.33 -4.84
C ALA A 238 12.17 11.07 -3.69
N VAL A 239 13.44 11.48 -3.87
CA VAL A 239 14.23 12.24 -2.88
C VAL A 239 13.60 13.60 -2.57
N GLU A 240 13.10 14.31 -3.58
CA GLU A 240 12.43 15.60 -3.38
C GLU A 240 11.19 15.45 -2.50
N LEU A 241 10.31 14.49 -2.82
CA LEU A 241 9.11 14.21 -2.05
C LEU A 241 9.43 13.75 -0.62
N ALA A 242 10.47 12.92 -0.47
CA ALA A 242 10.93 12.49 0.84
C ALA A 242 11.38 13.68 1.71
N ARG A 243 12.15 14.61 1.16
CA ARG A 243 12.60 15.82 1.88
C ARG A 243 11.44 16.70 2.34
N ILE A 244 10.39 16.86 1.50
CA ILE A 244 9.18 17.61 1.89
C ILE A 244 8.48 16.92 3.07
N ASN A 245 8.32 15.60 3.02
CA ASN A 245 7.68 14.85 4.09
C ASN A 245 8.52 14.83 5.38
N LEU A 246 9.86 14.73 5.27
CA LEU A 246 10.77 14.84 6.41
C LEU A 246 10.63 16.21 7.10
N ALA A 247 10.55 17.30 6.34
CA ALA A 247 10.33 18.62 6.87
C ALA A 247 8.95 18.79 7.53
N ALA A 248 7.90 18.29 6.87
CA ALA A 248 6.52 18.36 7.39
C ALA A 248 6.36 17.58 8.71
N LEU A 249 7.03 16.44 8.84
CA LEU A 249 6.92 15.52 9.98
C LEU A 249 8.16 15.60 10.92
N ALA A 250 8.83 16.74 10.95
CA ALA A 250 9.99 16.97 11.84
C ALA A 250 9.62 17.12 13.33
N GLY A 251 8.31 17.14 13.68
CA GLY A 251 7.82 17.31 15.04
C GLY A 251 8.18 16.18 16.00
N GLN A 252 7.89 16.42 17.28
CA GLN A 252 8.07 15.43 18.34
C GLN A 252 6.87 14.49 18.40
N PHE A 253 7.00 13.33 17.80
CA PHE A 253 6.05 12.23 17.82
C PHE A 253 6.82 10.96 18.20
N ASP A 254 6.18 10.06 18.91
CA ASP A 254 6.75 8.75 19.22
C ASP A 254 6.78 7.88 17.96
N PHE A 255 5.67 7.93 17.19
CA PHE A 255 5.53 7.17 15.96
C PHE A 255 4.94 8.00 14.81
N ILE A 256 5.17 7.52 13.60
CA ILE A 256 4.52 7.98 12.36
C ILE A 256 3.75 6.81 11.82
N VAL A 257 2.40 6.87 11.91
CA VAL A 257 1.54 5.77 11.49
C VAL A 257 1.17 5.87 10.01
N VAL A 258 1.19 4.74 9.33
CA VAL A 258 0.82 4.59 7.93
C VAL A 258 -0.20 3.47 7.79
N ASN A 259 -1.25 3.67 6.99
CA ASN A 259 -2.26 2.66 6.65
C ASN A 259 -2.21 2.28 5.16
N SER A 260 -1.04 2.34 4.55
CA SER A 260 -0.79 2.00 3.15
C SER A 260 0.55 1.30 3.05
N ALA A 261 0.53 0.00 2.78
CA ALA A 261 1.72 -0.85 2.73
C ALA A 261 2.82 -0.32 1.80
N GLY A 262 2.46 0.16 0.60
CA GLY A 262 3.42 0.72 -0.34
C GLY A 262 4.06 2.03 0.13
N CYS A 263 3.29 2.89 0.81
CA CYS A 263 3.83 4.10 1.42
C CYS A 263 4.74 3.75 2.60
N GLY A 264 4.29 2.85 3.50
CA GLY A 264 5.06 2.43 4.67
C GLY A 264 6.41 1.84 4.31
N ALA A 265 6.46 1.00 3.26
CA ALA A 265 7.70 0.42 2.79
C ALA A 265 8.73 1.50 2.42
N LEU A 266 8.37 2.48 1.59
CA LEU A 266 9.31 3.53 1.20
C LEU A 266 9.64 4.48 2.36
N LEU A 267 8.68 4.85 3.22
CA LEU A 267 8.94 5.71 4.37
C LEU A 267 9.98 5.08 5.33
N LYS A 268 9.93 3.76 5.53
CA LYS A 268 10.95 3.01 6.29
C LYS A 268 12.32 2.99 5.59
N GLU A 269 12.36 3.20 4.28
CA GLU A 269 13.58 3.24 3.47
C GLU A 269 14.11 4.68 3.24
N TYR A 270 13.46 5.73 3.75
CA TYR A 270 13.91 7.12 3.60
C TYR A 270 15.35 7.35 4.07
N GLY A 271 15.81 6.61 5.10
CA GLY A 271 17.18 6.68 5.56
C GLY A 271 18.23 6.26 4.52
N GLN A 272 17.86 5.35 3.62
CA GLN A 272 18.69 4.91 2.49
C GLN A 272 18.51 5.84 1.29
N LEU A 273 17.27 6.25 1.02
CA LEU A 273 16.90 7.11 -0.11
C LEU A 273 17.56 8.48 -0.04
N VAL A 274 17.54 9.12 1.13
CA VAL A 274 18.07 10.50 1.33
C VAL A 274 19.49 10.50 1.87
N ALA A 275 19.94 9.38 2.41
CA ALA A 275 21.28 9.21 3.03
C ALA A 275 21.59 10.22 4.14
N ASP A 276 20.58 10.62 4.93
CA ASP A 276 20.66 11.61 5.99
C ASP A 276 20.39 10.97 7.37
N PRO A 277 21.12 11.33 8.45
CA PRO A 277 20.81 10.86 9.81
C PRO A 277 19.38 11.16 10.26
N ALA A 278 18.84 12.34 9.93
CA ALA A 278 17.46 12.72 10.26
C ALA A 278 16.44 11.82 9.54
N ALA A 279 16.72 11.45 8.29
CA ALA A 279 15.88 10.51 7.52
C ALA A 279 15.93 9.09 8.12
N ARG A 280 17.07 8.65 8.65
CA ARG A 280 17.17 7.37 9.39
C ARG A 280 16.38 7.40 10.69
N ALA A 281 16.48 8.49 11.46
CA ALA A 281 15.71 8.68 12.70
C ALA A 281 14.18 8.75 12.42
N PHE A 282 13.77 9.36 11.31
CA PHE A 282 12.41 9.37 10.84
C PHE A 282 11.92 7.94 10.51
N ALA A 283 12.66 7.21 9.67
CA ALA A 283 12.31 5.87 9.22
C ALA A 283 12.15 4.88 10.40
N ALA A 284 12.98 5.02 11.44
CA ALA A 284 12.91 4.20 12.66
C ALA A 284 11.59 4.37 13.45
N ARG A 285 10.87 5.49 13.28
CA ARG A 285 9.59 5.79 13.93
C ARG A 285 8.37 5.39 13.09
N VAL A 286 8.57 5.02 11.82
CA VAL A 286 7.46 4.63 10.93
C VAL A 286 6.90 3.29 11.36
N ARG A 287 5.57 3.21 11.50
CA ARG A 287 4.84 1.97 11.83
C ARG A 287 3.64 1.84 10.91
N ASP A 288 3.34 0.62 10.49
CA ASP A 288 2.03 0.30 9.94
C ASP A 288 0.98 0.38 11.06
N VAL A 289 -0.24 0.76 10.72
CA VAL A 289 -1.33 0.85 11.71
C VAL A 289 -1.54 -0.46 12.45
N SER A 290 -1.36 -1.59 11.77
CA SER A 290 -1.48 -2.92 12.38
C SER A 290 -0.38 -3.21 13.40
N GLU A 291 0.84 -2.69 13.23
CA GLU A 291 1.92 -2.83 14.21
C GLU A 291 1.52 -2.14 15.52
N LEU A 292 1.09 -0.88 15.46
CA LEU A 292 0.71 -0.12 16.67
C LEU A 292 -0.47 -0.77 17.39
N LEU A 293 -1.50 -1.20 16.65
CA LEU A 293 -2.66 -1.86 17.24
C LEU A 293 -2.28 -3.21 17.89
N ALA A 294 -1.43 -4.01 17.21
CA ALA A 294 -1.00 -5.31 17.73
C ALA A 294 -0.08 -5.17 18.97
N ASP A 295 0.80 -4.15 19.01
CA ASP A 295 1.71 -3.90 20.13
C ASP A 295 0.95 -3.57 21.44
N GLN A 296 -0.18 -2.87 21.33
CA GLN A 296 -1.06 -2.60 22.50
C GLN A 296 -1.96 -3.80 22.85
N GLY A 297 -2.16 -4.73 21.90
CA GLY A 297 -3.22 -5.73 21.99
C GLY A 297 -4.59 -5.07 21.72
N PRO A 298 -5.10 -5.15 20.49
CA PRO A 298 -6.31 -4.41 20.11
C PRO A 298 -7.49 -4.81 21.00
N ARG A 299 -8.30 -3.82 21.39
CA ARG A 299 -9.52 -4.07 22.16
C ARG A 299 -10.43 -5.04 21.42
N GLN A 300 -11.18 -5.84 22.16
CA GLN A 300 -12.15 -6.79 21.59
C GLN A 300 -13.37 -6.02 21.06
N GLY A 301 -13.62 -6.12 19.75
CA GLY A 301 -14.83 -5.54 19.15
C GLY A 301 -16.05 -6.45 19.26
N ASN A 302 -17.16 -6.07 18.60
CA ASN A 302 -18.31 -6.94 18.37
C ASN A 302 -18.29 -7.57 16.97
N ALA A 303 -19.03 -8.67 16.78
CA ALA A 303 -19.10 -9.38 15.52
C ALA A 303 -19.64 -8.50 14.39
N ILE A 304 -18.96 -8.54 13.24
CA ILE A 304 -19.40 -7.83 12.03
C ILE A 304 -20.37 -8.67 11.16
N GLY A 305 -20.49 -9.96 11.45
CA GLY A 305 -21.41 -10.88 10.77
C GLY A 305 -20.96 -11.31 9.37
N GLN A 306 -19.69 -11.14 9.02
CA GLN A 306 -19.14 -11.47 7.70
C GLN A 306 -17.94 -12.41 7.85
N ALA A 307 -17.80 -13.37 6.91
CA ALA A 307 -16.61 -14.20 6.79
C ALA A 307 -15.50 -13.39 6.11
N VAL A 308 -14.35 -13.25 6.76
CA VAL A 308 -13.21 -12.47 6.29
C VAL A 308 -12.07 -13.41 5.88
N ALA A 309 -11.50 -13.17 4.70
CA ALA A 309 -10.19 -13.69 4.32
C ALA A 309 -9.17 -12.56 4.21
N TYR A 310 -7.93 -12.82 4.60
CA TYR A 310 -6.85 -11.84 4.53
C TYR A 310 -5.96 -12.10 3.32
N ASP A 311 -5.76 -11.05 2.52
CA ASP A 311 -4.78 -10.98 1.42
C ASP A 311 -3.66 -10.03 1.81
N ALA A 312 -2.47 -10.59 2.05
CA ALA A 312 -1.33 -9.81 2.52
C ALA A 312 -0.77 -8.89 1.43
N PRO A 313 -0.75 -7.57 1.61
CA PRO A 313 -0.09 -6.69 0.67
C PRO A 313 1.41 -7.02 0.57
N CYS A 314 1.92 -7.22 -0.65
CA CYS A 314 3.31 -7.63 -0.86
C CYS A 314 4.32 -6.68 -0.18
N HIS A 315 4.10 -5.37 -0.22
CA HIS A 315 4.97 -4.40 0.45
C HIS A 315 4.85 -4.42 1.99
N LEU A 316 3.74 -4.91 2.54
CA LEU A 316 3.65 -5.13 3.99
C LEU A 316 4.41 -6.39 4.39
N GLN A 317 4.10 -7.49 3.71
CA GLN A 317 4.64 -8.80 4.05
C GLN A 317 6.13 -8.94 3.69
N HIS A 318 6.51 -8.55 2.47
CA HIS A 318 7.86 -8.82 1.94
C HIS A 318 8.84 -7.66 2.17
N ALA A 319 8.42 -6.40 1.95
CA ALA A 319 9.31 -5.26 2.10
C ALA A 319 9.43 -4.79 3.56
N GLN A 320 8.35 -4.87 4.34
CA GLN A 320 8.35 -4.45 5.74
C GLN A 320 8.43 -5.61 6.74
N HIS A 321 8.34 -6.88 6.27
CA HIS A 321 8.34 -8.09 7.09
C HIS A 321 7.23 -8.13 8.16
N ILE A 322 6.07 -7.52 7.86
CA ILE A 322 4.91 -7.45 8.76
C ILE A 322 3.89 -8.52 8.32
N GLN A 323 3.72 -9.58 9.13
CA GLN A 323 2.82 -10.70 8.83
C GLN A 323 1.78 -10.93 9.93
N ALA A 324 2.21 -11.04 11.19
CA ALA A 324 1.33 -11.32 12.32
C ALA A 324 0.42 -10.13 12.73
N PRO A 325 0.88 -8.87 12.75
CA PRO A 325 0.10 -7.74 13.21
C PRO A 325 -1.28 -7.57 12.55
N PRO A 326 -1.44 -7.63 11.21
CA PRO A 326 -2.76 -7.53 10.58
C PRO A 326 -3.72 -8.64 11.00
N LEU A 327 -3.20 -9.86 11.23
CA LEU A 327 -4.00 -11.00 11.70
C LEU A 327 -4.44 -10.80 13.14
N ALA A 328 -3.59 -10.23 14.00
CA ALA A 328 -3.93 -9.87 15.38
C ALA A 328 -5.05 -8.82 15.42
N VAL A 329 -4.99 -7.81 14.54
CA VAL A 329 -6.05 -6.80 14.37
C VAL A 329 -7.38 -7.46 14.00
N LEU A 330 -7.36 -8.36 13.03
CA LEU A 330 -8.57 -9.06 12.57
C LEU A 330 -9.09 -10.08 13.59
N ALA A 331 -8.23 -10.68 14.40
CA ALA A 331 -8.62 -11.59 15.48
C ALA A 331 -9.37 -10.90 16.64
N ALA A 332 -9.25 -9.57 16.76
CA ALA A 332 -10.03 -8.77 17.71
C ALA A 332 -11.52 -8.61 17.32
N ILE A 333 -11.91 -9.10 16.14
CA ILE A 333 -13.28 -9.09 15.63
C ILE A 333 -13.90 -10.46 15.88
N PRO A 334 -14.88 -10.60 16.79
CA PRO A 334 -15.54 -11.89 17.06
C PRO A 334 -16.26 -12.43 15.81
N GLY A 335 -16.17 -13.75 15.63
CA GLY A 335 -16.82 -14.42 14.51
C GLY A 335 -16.01 -15.62 14.01
N PRO A 336 -16.27 -16.08 12.77
CA PRO A 336 -15.44 -17.08 12.14
C PRO A 336 -13.98 -16.60 12.06
N PRO A 337 -12.99 -17.46 12.35
CA PRO A 337 -11.58 -17.04 12.31
C PRO A 337 -11.21 -16.57 10.90
N THR A 338 -10.49 -15.43 10.84
CA THR A 338 -9.95 -14.93 9.59
C THR A 338 -8.98 -15.94 8.99
N ARG A 339 -9.20 -16.28 7.73
CA ARG A 339 -8.33 -17.20 6.98
C ARG A 339 -7.38 -16.43 6.07
N LEU A 340 -6.17 -16.96 5.92
CA LEU A 340 -5.30 -16.52 4.83
C LEU A 340 -5.88 -16.99 3.49
N LEU A 341 -5.93 -16.10 2.53
CA LEU A 341 -6.31 -16.48 1.17
C LEU A 341 -5.21 -17.36 0.56
N PRO A 342 -5.52 -18.47 -0.13
CA PRO A 342 -4.51 -19.19 -0.91
C PRO A 342 -3.79 -18.23 -1.88
N GLY A 343 -2.45 -18.21 -1.87
CA GLY A 343 -1.66 -17.25 -2.63
C GLY A 343 -1.76 -15.80 -2.12
N SER A 344 -2.12 -15.60 -0.84
CA SER A 344 -2.13 -14.26 -0.20
C SER A 344 -0.77 -13.57 -0.23
N ASP A 345 0.31 -14.35 -0.29
CA ASP A 345 1.69 -13.91 -0.38
C ASP A 345 2.08 -13.39 -1.77
N ARG A 346 1.26 -13.63 -2.82
CA ARG A 346 1.52 -13.17 -4.18
C ARG A 346 0.98 -11.78 -4.42
N CYS A 347 1.68 -11.02 -5.29
CA CYS A 347 1.24 -9.68 -5.69
C CYS A 347 -0.13 -9.70 -6.38
N CYS A 348 -0.93 -8.64 -6.16
CA CYS A 348 -2.21 -8.43 -6.83
C CYS A 348 -2.10 -7.86 -8.27
N GLY A 349 -0.89 -7.54 -8.73
CA GLY A 349 -0.65 -6.95 -10.06
C GLY A 349 -0.76 -5.43 -10.14
N SER A 350 -1.12 -4.72 -9.07
CA SER A 350 -1.28 -3.25 -9.08
C SER A 350 0.04 -2.50 -9.23
N ALA A 351 0.98 -2.71 -8.33
CA ALA A 351 2.35 -2.15 -8.32
C ALA A 351 2.46 -0.67 -8.74
N GLY A 352 1.67 0.19 -8.11
CA GLY A 352 1.69 1.63 -8.37
C GLY A 352 1.26 2.01 -9.79
N ILE A 353 2.17 2.59 -10.59
CA ILE A 353 1.90 2.95 -11.99
C ILE A 353 2.05 1.77 -12.96
N PHE A 354 2.52 0.61 -12.50
CA PHE A 354 2.76 -0.58 -13.34
C PHE A 354 1.50 -1.01 -14.10
N SER A 355 0.35 -1.04 -13.44
CA SER A 355 -0.92 -1.41 -14.09
C SER A 355 -1.31 -0.50 -15.28
N LEU A 356 -0.79 0.72 -15.33
CA LEU A 356 -0.97 1.66 -16.44
C LEU A 356 0.06 1.48 -17.55
N LEU A 357 1.29 1.08 -17.18
CA LEU A 357 2.41 0.91 -18.13
C LEU A 357 2.39 -0.48 -18.74
N GLU A 358 2.20 -1.52 -17.90
CA GLU A 358 2.21 -2.93 -18.26
C GLU A 358 0.85 -3.60 -17.99
N PRO A 359 -0.24 -3.14 -18.64
CA PRO A 359 -1.60 -3.58 -18.33
C PRO A 359 -1.86 -5.06 -18.66
N ALA A 360 -1.12 -5.65 -19.58
CA ALA A 360 -1.26 -7.06 -19.93
C ALA A 360 -0.73 -7.95 -18.79
N MET A 361 0.50 -7.69 -18.35
CA MET A 361 1.14 -8.41 -17.24
C MET A 361 0.38 -8.20 -15.93
N SER A 362 -0.03 -6.95 -15.65
CA SER A 362 -0.85 -6.62 -14.48
C SER A 362 -2.13 -7.46 -14.39
N ARG A 363 -2.83 -7.63 -15.54
CA ARG A 363 -4.05 -8.44 -15.59
C ARG A 363 -3.78 -9.93 -15.50
N ALA A 364 -2.69 -10.43 -16.09
CA ALA A 364 -2.32 -11.84 -15.98
C ALA A 364 -2.04 -12.23 -14.51
N VAL A 365 -1.32 -11.38 -13.79
CA VAL A 365 -1.06 -11.57 -12.35
C VAL A 365 -2.35 -11.45 -11.52
N LEU A 366 -3.23 -10.51 -11.84
CA LEU A 366 -4.52 -10.36 -11.16
C LEU A 366 -5.43 -11.57 -11.38
N ALA A 367 -5.42 -12.17 -12.57
CA ALA A 367 -6.26 -13.31 -12.90
C ALA A 367 -5.99 -14.51 -11.98
N ASP A 368 -4.71 -14.79 -11.64
CA ASP A 368 -4.35 -15.82 -10.66
C ASP A 368 -4.94 -15.49 -9.27
N LYS A 369 -4.84 -14.24 -8.84
CA LYS A 369 -5.42 -13.78 -7.56
C LYS A 369 -6.94 -13.96 -7.52
N ILE A 370 -7.66 -13.57 -8.58
CA ILE A 370 -9.11 -13.70 -8.65
C ILE A 370 -9.52 -15.19 -8.72
N ALA A 371 -8.78 -16.03 -9.44
CA ALA A 371 -9.01 -17.47 -9.48
C ALA A 371 -8.89 -18.10 -8.09
N ASN A 372 -7.88 -17.72 -7.31
CA ASN A 372 -7.69 -18.17 -5.93
C ASN A 372 -8.84 -17.73 -5.00
N ILE A 373 -9.34 -16.49 -5.16
CA ILE A 373 -10.51 -16.03 -4.41
C ILE A 373 -11.76 -16.86 -4.75
N ARG A 374 -12.01 -17.08 -6.03
CA ARG A 374 -13.17 -17.87 -6.49
C ARG A 374 -13.13 -19.34 -6.06
N ALA A 375 -11.93 -19.90 -5.94
CA ALA A 375 -11.72 -21.28 -5.51
C ALA A 375 -11.79 -21.45 -3.98
N ALA A 376 -11.88 -20.36 -3.22
CA ALA A 376 -11.99 -20.44 -1.76
C ALA A 376 -13.33 -21.05 -1.34
N ASP A 377 -13.29 -22.05 -0.46
CA ASP A 377 -14.46 -22.74 0.09
C ASP A 377 -14.46 -22.67 1.62
N PRO A 378 -15.48 -22.07 2.25
CA PRO A 378 -16.50 -21.23 1.62
C PRO A 378 -15.94 -19.92 1.05
N LEU A 379 -16.63 -19.37 0.04
CA LEU A 379 -16.28 -18.05 -0.51
C LEU A 379 -16.39 -17.00 0.60
N PRO A 380 -15.34 -16.18 0.85
CA PRO A 380 -15.41 -15.14 1.86
C PRO A 380 -16.36 -14.02 1.43
N ALA A 381 -17.01 -13.37 2.40
CA ALA A 381 -17.80 -12.18 2.11
C ALA A 381 -16.90 -10.94 1.89
N VAL A 382 -15.74 -10.92 2.55
CA VAL A 382 -14.79 -9.81 2.52
C VAL A 382 -13.35 -10.31 2.36
N ILE A 383 -12.60 -9.67 1.45
CA ILE A 383 -11.15 -9.73 1.42
C ILE A 383 -10.60 -8.51 2.15
N ALA A 384 -9.84 -8.74 3.22
CA ALA A 384 -9.15 -7.69 3.95
C ALA A 384 -7.73 -7.51 3.38
N THR A 385 -7.35 -6.26 2.99
CA THR A 385 -5.99 -5.95 2.50
C THR A 385 -5.63 -4.49 2.78
N GLY A 386 -4.42 -4.22 3.29
CA GLY A 386 -3.98 -2.92 3.81
C GLY A 386 -3.18 -2.08 2.80
N ASN A 387 -3.64 -1.99 1.53
CA ASN A 387 -2.95 -1.16 0.53
C ASN A 387 -3.93 -0.64 -0.54
N PRO A 388 -3.97 0.68 -0.85
CA PRO A 388 -4.95 1.24 -1.78
C PRO A 388 -4.85 0.63 -3.19
N GLY A 389 -3.63 0.33 -3.65
CA GLY A 389 -3.43 -0.34 -4.93
C GLY A 389 -4.08 -1.73 -4.97
N CYS A 390 -3.95 -2.52 -3.91
CA CYS A 390 -4.56 -3.85 -3.79
C CYS A 390 -6.09 -3.73 -3.67
N LEU A 391 -6.60 -2.81 -2.83
CA LEU A 391 -8.04 -2.55 -2.69
C LEU A 391 -8.69 -2.26 -4.05
N MET A 392 -8.09 -1.35 -4.83
CA MET A 392 -8.61 -0.96 -6.14
C MET A 392 -8.47 -2.09 -7.18
N GLN A 393 -7.31 -2.74 -7.24
CA GLN A 393 -6.99 -3.75 -8.25
C GLN A 393 -7.84 -5.02 -8.08
N ILE A 394 -7.87 -5.57 -6.85
CA ILE A 394 -8.67 -6.77 -6.53
C ILE A 394 -10.15 -6.45 -6.68
N GLY A 395 -10.61 -5.31 -6.15
CA GLY A 395 -12.00 -4.89 -6.26
C GLY A 395 -12.47 -4.71 -7.70
N ALA A 396 -11.63 -4.18 -8.58
CA ALA A 396 -11.92 -4.09 -10.01
C ALA A 396 -12.00 -5.46 -10.67
N GLY A 397 -11.07 -6.37 -10.33
CA GLY A 397 -11.07 -7.74 -10.85
C GLY A 397 -12.32 -8.52 -10.45
N LEU A 398 -12.70 -8.48 -9.17
CA LEU A 398 -13.91 -9.12 -8.67
C LEU A 398 -15.18 -8.60 -9.35
N ARG A 399 -15.28 -7.28 -9.54
CA ARG A 399 -16.41 -6.66 -10.27
C ARG A 399 -16.43 -7.06 -11.73
N ALA A 400 -15.30 -7.12 -12.41
CA ALA A 400 -15.22 -7.51 -13.82
C ALA A 400 -15.66 -8.96 -14.05
N GLU A 401 -15.48 -9.83 -13.06
CA GLU A 401 -15.87 -11.24 -13.09
C GLU A 401 -17.18 -11.53 -12.33
N ALA A 402 -17.90 -10.47 -11.89
CA ALA A 402 -19.15 -10.58 -11.14
C ALA A 402 -19.05 -11.48 -9.88
N VAL A 403 -17.90 -11.47 -9.21
CA VAL A 403 -17.70 -12.20 -7.95
C VAL A 403 -18.23 -11.34 -6.79
N PRO A 404 -19.20 -11.81 -5.97
CA PRO A 404 -19.86 -11.01 -4.95
C PRO A 404 -19.05 -10.93 -3.65
N VAL A 405 -17.82 -10.45 -3.73
CA VAL A 405 -16.90 -10.32 -2.60
C VAL A 405 -16.48 -8.84 -2.47
N GLU A 406 -16.57 -8.31 -1.27
CA GLU A 406 -16.11 -6.97 -0.96
C GLU A 406 -14.59 -6.96 -0.68
N VAL A 407 -13.93 -5.81 -0.92
CA VAL A 407 -12.52 -5.63 -0.54
C VAL A 407 -12.44 -4.44 0.40
N ARG A 408 -11.91 -4.65 1.61
CA ARG A 408 -11.87 -3.64 2.67
C ARG A 408 -10.50 -3.58 3.35
N HIS A 409 -10.20 -2.44 3.93
CA HIS A 409 -8.99 -2.30 4.75
C HIS A 409 -9.20 -2.96 6.13
N PRO A 410 -8.19 -3.69 6.71
CA PRO A 410 -8.34 -4.31 8.03
C PRO A 410 -8.82 -3.35 9.12
N VAL A 411 -8.34 -2.11 9.11
CA VAL A 411 -8.73 -1.09 10.09
C VAL A 411 -10.20 -0.67 9.98
N GLU A 412 -10.81 -0.73 8.78
CA GLU A 412 -12.24 -0.45 8.61
C GLU A 412 -13.11 -1.54 9.25
N LEU A 413 -12.66 -2.79 9.17
CA LEU A 413 -13.36 -3.91 9.81
C LEU A 413 -13.29 -3.81 11.32
N LEU A 414 -12.12 -3.47 11.86
CA LEU A 414 -11.95 -3.25 13.29
C LEU A 414 -12.76 -2.05 13.78
N ASP A 415 -12.78 -0.96 13.02
CA ASP A 415 -13.54 0.24 13.32
C ASP A 415 -15.06 -0.03 13.33
N GLU A 416 -15.58 -0.85 12.40
CA GLU A 416 -16.96 -1.33 12.42
C GLU A 416 -17.25 -2.18 13.66
N ALA A 417 -16.33 -3.07 14.03
CA ALA A 417 -16.45 -3.90 15.21
C ALA A 417 -16.44 -3.07 16.52
N TYR A 418 -15.62 -2.03 16.57
CA TYR A 418 -15.56 -1.08 17.70
C TYR A 418 -16.82 -0.21 17.80
N TRP A 419 -17.33 0.24 16.67
CA TRP A 419 -18.59 0.96 16.64
C TRP A 419 -19.74 0.11 17.18
N LYS A 420 -19.85 -1.15 16.76
CA LYS A 420 -20.84 -2.11 17.27
C LYS A 420 -20.64 -2.45 18.76
N ALA A 421 -19.41 -2.34 19.28
CA ALA A 421 -19.08 -2.53 20.69
C ALA A 421 -19.32 -1.28 21.55
N GLY A 422 -19.71 -0.14 20.94
CA GLY A 422 -20.03 1.12 21.65
C GLY A 422 -18.80 1.93 22.08
N TYR A 423 -17.60 1.67 21.57
CA TYR A 423 -16.39 2.42 21.98
C TYR A 423 -16.41 3.91 21.59
N TYR A 424 -17.28 4.33 20.67
CA TYR A 424 -17.38 5.70 20.18
C TYR A 424 -18.59 6.46 20.70
N GLN A 425 -19.42 5.83 21.57
CA GLN A 425 -20.54 6.49 22.20
C GLN A 425 -20.06 7.32 23.40
N ARG A 426 -20.53 8.57 23.52
CA ARG A 426 -20.29 9.38 24.72
C ARG A 426 -21.07 8.79 25.90
N GLU A 427 -20.52 8.87 27.12
CA GLU A 427 -21.20 8.51 28.37
C GLU A 427 -22.55 9.27 28.61
N GLY A 428 -22.90 10.23 27.72
CA GLY A 428 -24.16 11.00 27.80
C GLY A 428 -25.34 10.45 26.99
N ASP A 429 -25.11 9.50 26.05
CA ASP A 429 -26.19 9.01 25.17
C ASP A 429 -26.94 7.77 25.72
N MET A 430 -26.56 7.28 26.88
CA MET A 430 -27.23 6.12 27.52
C MET A 430 -28.48 6.48 28.36
N VAL A 431 -28.97 7.69 28.29
CA VAL A 431 -30.17 8.10 29.06
C VAL A 431 -31.28 8.54 28.12
N THR A 432 -31.85 7.63 27.34
CA THR A 432 -33.27 7.68 26.89
C THR A 432 -33.67 6.41 26.15
N GLY A 433 -33.71 5.31 26.86
CA GLY A 433 -34.15 4.01 26.34
C GLY A 433 -34.96 3.24 27.39
N ASP A 434 -35.83 3.99 28.12
CA ASP A 434 -36.88 3.37 28.94
C ASP A 434 -38.11 4.25 28.87
N LYS A 435 -39.03 3.90 27.98
CA LYS A 435 -40.48 3.94 28.18
C LYS A 435 -41.20 3.18 27.08
#